data_929c7f8e698097548fe1b04b6cf2cc89
#
_entry.id   929c7f8e698097548fe1b04b6cf2cc89
#
_cell.length_a   1.000
_cell.length_b   1.000
_cell.length_c   1.000
_cell.angle_alpha   90.00
_cell.angle_beta   90.00
_cell.angle_gamma   90.00
#
_symmetry.space_group_name_H-M   'P 1'
#
loop_
_entity.id
_entity.type
_entity.pdbx_description
1 polymer ?
#
loop_
_entity_poly.entity_id
_entity_poly.type
_entity_poly.pdbx_seq_one_letter_code
_entity_poly.pdbx_strand_id
1 'polypeptide(L)'
;MQPAYYEDLEQIKNKIWSMLDNAIKDRGSPFRIPVFICGNQDDFDGRIVVLRKSDQSNNLIQYHSDIRSDKIAKLKFNKNAALLFYDKEEKIQVRLKVECIVNHNNDITKQSWLKTGHMSRKCYLVDNGPGTESDTPTSGLKSELDNFEFTMEQSEAGYKNFTVIQCKIISIEWLYLAAKGHRRAKFDLENNKEHWLVP
;
A
#
# COMPACT_ATOMS: atom_id res chain seq x y z
N MET A 1 4.15 -19.14 23.55
CA MET A 1 5.01 -18.27 24.40
C MET A 1 4.96 -16.89 23.79
N GLN A 2 4.85 -15.84 24.58
CA GLN A 2 4.82 -14.46 24.09
C GLN A 2 6.24 -14.08 23.66
N PRO A 3 6.46 -13.54 22.44
CA PRO A 3 7.80 -13.10 22.04
C PRO A 3 8.31 -11.97 22.92
N ALA A 4 9.61 -11.98 23.25
CA ALA A 4 10.21 -11.01 24.17
C ALA A 4 10.05 -9.54 23.71
N TYR A 5 10.00 -9.29 22.39
CA TYR A 5 9.90 -7.94 21.85
C TYR A 5 8.55 -7.23 22.13
N TYR A 6 7.51 -7.91 22.64
CA TYR A 6 6.20 -7.30 22.91
C TYR A 6 6.16 -6.35 24.10
N GLU A 7 7.23 -6.23 24.84
CA GLU A 7 7.34 -5.34 26.01
C GLU A 7 8.40 -4.24 25.82
N ASP A 8 8.90 -4.10 24.58
CA ASP A 8 9.94 -3.13 24.23
C ASP A 8 9.52 -2.35 22.96
N LEU A 9 9.31 -1.03 23.11
CA LEU A 9 8.84 -0.16 22.04
C LEU A 9 9.80 -0.11 20.84
N GLU A 10 11.10 -0.06 21.11
CA GLU A 10 12.11 -0.02 20.05
C GLU A 10 12.13 -1.32 19.23
N GLN A 11 12.08 -2.47 19.92
CA GLN A 11 12.03 -3.77 19.25
C GLN A 11 10.73 -3.96 18.45
N ILE A 12 9.59 -3.48 18.97
CA ILE A 12 8.32 -3.50 18.22
C ILE A 12 8.44 -2.67 16.95
N LYS A 13 8.98 -1.45 17.01
CA LYS A 13 9.18 -0.59 15.85
C LYS A 13 10.08 -1.25 14.81
N ASN A 14 11.19 -1.84 15.24
CA ASN A 14 12.11 -2.58 14.39
C ASN A 14 11.44 -3.81 13.74
N LYS A 15 10.62 -4.55 14.50
CA LYS A 15 9.84 -5.68 13.95
C LYS A 15 8.86 -5.22 12.88
N ILE A 16 8.13 -4.12 13.08
CA ILE A 16 7.19 -3.57 12.09
C ILE A 16 7.91 -3.25 10.76
N TRP A 17 9.05 -2.54 10.83
CA TRP A 17 9.83 -2.22 9.64
C TRP A 17 10.38 -3.48 8.95
N SER A 18 10.84 -4.46 9.72
CA SER A 18 11.26 -5.76 9.18
C SER A 18 10.10 -6.48 8.45
N MET A 19 8.88 -6.44 8.99
CA MET A 19 7.69 -7.01 8.33
C MET A 19 7.34 -6.27 7.03
N LEU A 20 7.43 -4.93 7.02
CA LEU A 20 7.22 -4.12 5.83
C LEU A 20 8.28 -4.40 4.75
N ASP A 21 9.55 -4.55 5.13
CA ASP A 21 10.64 -4.87 4.20
C ASP A 21 10.51 -6.29 3.63
N ASN A 22 10.14 -7.26 4.48
CA ASN A 22 9.88 -8.63 4.03
C ASN A 22 8.72 -8.68 3.02
N ALA A 23 7.69 -7.88 3.22
CA ALA A 23 6.53 -7.81 2.34
C ALA A 23 6.85 -7.37 0.90
N ILE A 24 7.97 -6.67 0.69
CA ILE A 24 8.43 -6.32 -0.66
C ILE A 24 9.01 -7.53 -1.38
N LYS A 25 9.69 -8.40 -0.66
CA LYS A 25 10.46 -9.55 -1.19
C LYS A 25 9.59 -10.79 -1.28
N ASP A 26 8.80 -11.05 -0.24
CA ASP A 26 7.96 -12.24 -0.11
C ASP A 26 6.51 -11.95 -0.57
N ARG A 27 6.08 -12.65 -1.64
CA ARG A 27 4.71 -12.54 -2.16
C ARG A 27 3.67 -13.15 -1.23
N GLY A 28 4.05 -14.08 -0.35
CA GLY A 28 3.20 -14.72 0.64
C GLY A 28 3.02 -13.90 1.92
N SER A 29 3.82 -12.86 2.13
CA SER A 29 3.75 -12.03 3.34
C SER A 29 2.37 -11.37 3.49
N PRO A 30 1.71 -11.50 4.66
CA PRO A 30 0.43 -10.83 4.95
C PRO A 30 0.51 -9.30 4.83
N PHE A 31 1.69 -8.73 5.10
CA PHE A 31 1.94 -7.29 5.01
C PHE A 31 2.10 -6.79 3.58
N ARG A 32 2.13 -7.69 2.57
CA ARG A 32 2.22 -7.30 1.16
C ARG A 32 0.99 -6.62 0.62
N ILE A 33 -0.19 -6.95 1.15
CA ILE A 33 -1.50 -6.54 0.61
C ILE A 33 -2.35 -5.84 1.68
N PRO A 34 -1.91 -4.68 2.20
CA PRO A 34 -2.69 -3.93 3.17
C PRO A 34 -4.00 -3.40 2.59
N VAL A 35 -4.97 -3.15 3.47
CA VAL A 35 -6.14 -2.33 3.13
C VAL A 35 -5.73 -0.86 3.17
N PHE A 36 -5.88 -0.17 2.04
CA PHE A 36 -5.70 1.27 1.93
C PHE A 36 -7.07 1.96 2.04
N ILE A 37 -7.17 2.95 2.91
CA ILE A 37 -8.40 3.68 3.21
C ILE A 37 -8.16 5.16 2.96
N CYS A 38 -8.96 5.76 2.08
CA CYS A 38 -8.94 7.20 1.81
C CYS A 38 -10.34 7.73 1.60
N GLY A 39 -10.50 9.03 1.71
CA GLY A 39 -11.81 9.68 1.53
C GLY A 39 -11.90 11.03 2.23
N ASN A 40 -13.11 11.53 2.30
CA ASN A 40 -13.51 12.74 3.03
C ASN A 40 -14.57 12.38 4.07
N GLN A 41 -15.24 13.38 4.66
CA GLN A 41 -16.22 13.17 5.74
C GLN A 41 -17.41 12.28 5.33
N ASP A 42 -17.81 12.31 4.07
CA ASP A 42 -19.05 11.67 3.59
C ASP A 42 -18.81 10.51 2.62
N ASP A 43 -17.58 10.34 2.12
CA ASP A 43 -17.23 9.36 1.10
C ASP A 43 -15.90 8.68 1.43
N PHE A 44 -15.97 7.58 2.18
CA PHE A 44 -14.83 6.72 2.51
C PHE A 44 -14.82 5.49 1.63
N ASP A 45 -13.61 5.10 1.23
CA ASP A 45 -13.41 3.91 0.44
C ASP A 45 -12.17 3.15 0.92
N GLY A 46 -12.29 1.82 1.01
CA GLY A 46 -11.24 0.90 1.42
C GLY A 46 -10.98 -0.17 0.38
N ARG A 47 -9.72 -0.39 0.04
CA ARG A 47 -9.32 -1.39 -0.97
C ARG A 47 -7.96 -2.00 -0.67
N ILE A 48 -7.74 -3.20 -1.16
CA ILE A 48 -6.42 -3.83 -1.11
C ILE A 48 -5.49 -3.13 -2.09
N VAL A 49 -4.26 -2.83 -1.64
CA VAL A 49 -3.16 -2.38 -2.50
C VAL A 49 -1.95 -3.28 -2.32
N VAL A 50 -1.03 -3.29 -3.30
CA VAL A 50 0.18 -4.11 -3.22
C VAL A 50 1.36 -3.22 -2.84
N LEU A 51 1.95 -3.47 -1.66
CA LEU A 51 3.14 -2.78 -1.21
C LEU A 51 4.31 -3.02 -2.18
N ARG A 52 5.01 -1.95 -2.58
CA ARG A 52 6.07 -2.00 -3.60
C ARG A 52 7.41 -1.46 -3.11
N LYS A 53 7.40 -0.60 -2.11
CA LYS A 53 8.61 -0.08 -1.46
C LYS A 53 8.34 0.15 0.03
N SER A 54 9.34 -0.11 0.85
CA SER A 54 9.48 0.31 2.23
C SER A 54 10.81 1.06 2.38
N ASP A 55 10.80 2.15 3.14
CA ASP A 55 11.95 3.03 3.32
C ASP A 55 11.89 3.61 4.75
N GLN A 56 12.51 2.90 5.68
CA GLN A 56 12.50 3.27 7.10
C GLN A 56 13.16 4.63 7.34
N SER A 57 14.24 4.94 6.64
CA SER A 57 15.00 6.18 6.85
C SER A 57 14.21 7.44 6.50
N ASN A 58 13.26 7.31 5.58
CA ASN A 58 12.39 8.40 5.15
C ASN A 58 10.95 8.27 5.68
N ASN A 59 10.68 7.27 6.54
CA ASN A 59 9.33 6.94 7.02
C ASN A 59 8.32 6.81 5.87
N LEU A 60 8.67 6.08 4.81
CA LEU A 60 7.92 6.06 3.57
C LEU A 60 7.63 4.64 3.11
N ILE A 61 6.40 4.41 2.67
CA ILE A 61 6.02 3.23 1.89
C ILE A 61 5.42 3.66 0.56
N GLN A 62 5.35 2.74 -0.40
CA GLN A 62 4.85 3.09 -1.73
C GLN A 62 4.09 1.91 -2.34
N TYR A 63 3.04 2.23 -3.12
CA TYR A 63 2.30 1.30 -3.96
C TYR A 63 2.03 1.92 -5.34
N HIS A 64 1.64 1.08 -6.30
CA HIS A 64 1.31 1.51 -7.65
C HIS A 64 -0.20 1.57 -7.85
N SER A 65 -0.66 2.47 -8.72
CA SER A 65 -2.07 2.62 -9.06
C SER A 65 -2.24 3.08 -10.52
N ASP A 66 -3.46 3.04 -11.00
CA ASP A 66 -3.88 3.73 -12.22
C ASP A 66 -4.25 5.17 -11.88
N ILE A 67 -3.76 6.13 -12.66
CA ILE A 67 -4.01 7.58 -12.44
C ILE A 67 -5.49 7.93 -12.60
N ARG A 68 -6.25 7.13 -13.33
CA ARG A 68 -7.68 7.32 -13.59
C ARG A 68 -8.58 6.75 -12.49
N SER A 69 -8.02 6.03 -11.51
CA SER A 69 -8.82 5.43 -10.43
C SER A 69 -9.36 6.50 -9.47
N ASP A 70 -10.56 6.27 -8.96
CA ASP A 70 -11.29 7.18 -8.06
C ASP A 70 -10.47 7.62 -6.82
N LYS A 71 -9.68 6.69 -6.24
CA LYS A 71 -8.80 7.05 -5.11
C LYS A 71 -7.85 8.21 -5.42
N ILE A 72 -7.49 8.43 -6.68
CA ILE A 72 -6.62 9.54 -7.07
C ILE A 72 -7.34 10.89 -6.94
N ALA A 73 -8.62 10.94 -7.32
CA ALA A 73 -9.43 12.14 -7.11
C ALA A 73 -9.61 12.42 -5.61
N LYS A 74 -9.89 11.39 -4.80
CA LYS A 74 -9.98 11.50 -3.34
C LYS A 74 -8.67 12.00 -2.72
N LEU A 75 -7.52 11.47 -3.14
CA LEU A 75 -6.20 11.90 -2.64
C LEU A 75 -5.81 13.32 -3.07
N LYS A 76 -6.28 13.80 -4.23
CA LYS A 76 -6.09 15.19 -4.63
C LYS A 76 -6.87 16.16 -3.74
N PHE A 77 -8.04 15.75 -3.26
CA PHE A 77 -8.87 16.52 -2.35
C PHE A 77 -8.34 16.44 -0.91
N ASN A 78 -8.03 15.25 -0.42
CA ASN A 78 -7.50 15.00 0.91
C ASN A 78 -6.36 13.99 0.85
N LYS A 79 -5.13 14.46 1.05
CA LYS A 79 -3.91 13.64 1.03
C LYS A 79 -3.76 12.67 2.20
N ASN A 80 -4.57 12.84 3.26
CA ASN A 80 -4.52 11.97 4.43
C ASN A 80 -5.23 10.64 4.14
N ALA A 81 -4.57 9.56 4.54
CA ALA A 81 -5.08 8.21 4.36
C ALA A 81 -4.63 7.30 5.51
N ALA A 82 -5.16 6.09 5.52
CA ALA A 82 -4.71 5.05 6.43
C ALA A 82 -4.40 3.76 5.69
N LEU A 83 -3.46 2.98 6.24
CA LEU A 83 -3.24 1.60 5.83
C LEU A 83 -3.44 0.69 7.04
N LEU A 84 -4.12 -0.43 6.81
CA LEU A 84 -4.33 -1.48 7.79
C LEU A 84 -3.65 -2.76 7.32
N PHE A 85 -2.76 -3.28 8.13
CA PHE A 85 -2.08 -4.55 7.97
C PHE A 85 -2.54 -5.51 9.07
N TYR A 86 -2.65 -6.79 8.73
CA TYR A 86 -2.92 -7.83 9.70
C TYR A 86 -2.15 -9.10 9.37
N ASP A 87 -1.45 -9.61 10.37
CA ASP A 87 -0.79 -10.91 10.33
C ASP A 87 -1.49 -11.85 11.30
N LYS A 88 -2.16 -12.87 10.77
CA LYS A 88 -2.92 -13.84 11.54
C LYS A 88 -2.00 -14.74 12.40
N GLU A 89 -0.86 -15.12 11.87
CA GLU A 89 0.07 -16.04 12.56
C GLU A 89 0.78 -15.32 13.71
N GLU A 90 1.28 -14.13 13.45
CA GLU A 90 1.91 -13.28 14.48
C GLU A 90 0.86 -12.63 15.40
N LYS A 91 -0.43 -12.61 15.03
CA LYS A 91 -1.54 -11.94 15.73
C LYS A 91 -1.31 -10.44 15.89
N ILE A 92 -0.71 -9.84 14.88
CA ILE A 92 -0.34 -8.43 14.87
C ILE A 92 -1.23 -7.66 13.90
N GLN A 93 -1.82 -6.57 14.39
CA GLN A 93 -2.43 -5.53 13.57
C GLN A 93 -1.53 -4.29 13.59
N VAL A 94 -1.26 -3.73 12.43
CA VAL A 94 -0.57 -2.45 12.29
C VAL A 94 -1.47 -1.48 11.53
N ARG A 95 -1.67 -0.29 12.08
CA ARG A 95 -2.35 0.83 11.42
C ARG A 95 -1.35 1.94 11.17
N LEU A 96 -1.26 2.40 9.94
CA LEU A 96 -0.47 3.56 9.57
C LEU A 96 -1.41 4.73 9.26
N LYS A 97 -1.16 5.89 9.85
CA LYS A 97 -1.66 7.16 9.31
C LYS A 97 -0.61 7.72 8.40
N VAL A 98 -1.00 8.13 7.21
CA VAL A 98 -0.08 8.56 6.16
C VAL A 98 -0.56 9.82 5.48
N GLU A 99 0.40 10.59 4.97
CA GLU A 99 0.18 11.63 3.99
C GLU A 99 0.64 11.11 2.61
N CYS A 100 -0.26 11.15 1.64
CA CYS A 100 -0.03 10.58 0.30
C CYS A 100 0.39 11.64 -0.71
N ILE A 101 1.38 11.29 -1.53
CA ILE A 101 1.84 12.06 -2.68
C ILE A 101 1.59 11.23 -3.93
N VAL A 102 0.80 11.76 -4.84
CA VAL A 102 0.50 11.14 -6.15
C VAL A 102 1.57 11.57 -7.15
N ASN A 103 2.39 10.62 -7.59
CA ASN A 103 3.43 10.84 -8.60
C ASN A 103 2.96 10.30 -9.95
N HIS A 104 2.98 11.15 -10.98
CA HIS A 104 2.60 10.79 -12.35
C HIS A 104 3.51 11.50 -13.34
N ASN A 105 3.98 10.79 -14.38
CA ASN A 105 4.84 11.31 -15.44
C ASN A 105 6.10 12.05 -14.93
N ASN A 106 6.74 11.52 -13.89
CA ASN A 106 7.97 12.07 -13.32
C ASN A 106 9.04 10.97 -13.13
N ASP A 107 10.21 11.33 -12.63
CA ASP A 107 11.33 10.41 -12.45
C ASP A 107 10.99 9.26 -11.49
N ILE A 108 10.17 9.48 -10.46
CA ILE A 108 9.73 8.45 -9.52
C ILE A 108 8.90 7.39 -10.25
N THR A 109 7.95 7.82 -11.07
CA THR A 109 7.13 6.89 -11.87
C THR A 109 7.96 6.17 -12.92
N LYS A 110 8.88 6.86 -13.58
CA LYS A 110 9.77 6.30 -14.59
C LYS A 110 10.66 5.19 -14.01
N GLN A 111 11.31 5.46 -12.88
CA GLN A 111 12.14 4.46 -12.19
C GLN A 111 11.33 3.27 -11.70
N SER A 112 10.11 3.49 -11.18
CA SER A 112 9.22 2.43 -10.73
C SER A 112 8.70 1.60 -11.90
N TRP A 113 8.36 2.24 -13.02
CA TRP A 113 7.91 1.57 -14.24
C TRP A 113 8.97 0.62 -14.81
N LEU A 114 10.22 1.08 -14.88
CA LEU A 114 11.35 0.26 -15.36
C LEU A 114 11.54 -1.02 -14.52
N LYS A 115 11.24 -0.97 -13.21
CA LYS A 115 11.31 -2.11 -12.30
C LYS A 115 10.01 -2.94 -12.27
N THR A 116 8.94 -2.47 -12.90
CA THR A 116 7.65 -3.17 -12.90
C THR A 116 7.70 -4.30 -13.90
N GLY A 117 7.49 -5.53 -13.41
CA GLY A 117 7.51 -6.72 -14.26
C GLY A 117 6.41 -6.69 -15.31
N HIS A 118 6.69 -7.31 -16.46
CA HIS A 118 5.88 -7.36 -17.67
C HIS A 118 4.39 -7.63 -17.36
N MET A 119 4.10 -8.73 -16.67
CA MET A 119 2.71 -9.09 -16.31
C MET A 119 2.02 -8.06 -15.40
N SER A 120 2.77 -7.33 -14.59
CA SER A 120 2.19 -6.27 -13.73
C SER A 120 1.88 -4.99 -14.49
N ARG A 121 2.46 -4.77 -15.68
CA ARG A 121 2.18 -3.64 -16.55
C ARG A 121 0.85 -3.80 -17.28
N LYS A 122 0.40 -5.05 -17.47
CA LYS A 122 -0.82 -5.39 -18.20
C LYS A 122 -2.06 -4.65 -17.68
N CYS A 123 -2.20 -4.50 -16.37
CA CYS A 123 -3.36 -3.82 -15.78
C CYS A 123 -3.47 -2.32 -16.11
N TYR A 124 -2.42 -1.72 -16.67
CA TYR A 124 -2.42 -0.32 -17.13
C TYR A 124 -2.74 -0.17 -18.64
N LEU A 125 -2.93 -1.28 -19.35
CA LEU A 125 -3.26 -1.30 -20.79
C LEU A 125 -4.77 -1.26 -21.06
N VAL A 126 -5.59 -1.31 -20.01
CA VAL A 126 -7.05 -1.23 -20.11
C VAL A 126 -7.49 0.11 -20.71
N ASP A 127 -8.49 0.08 -21.60
CA ASP A 127 -8.94 1.28 -22.31
C ASP A 127 -9.65 2.25 -21.36
N ASN A 128 -10.58 1.76 -20.54
CA ASN A 128 -11.31 2.56 -19.57
C ASN A 128 -10.62 2.54 -18.19
N GLY A 129 -10.80 3.60 -17.41
CA GLY A 129 -10.27 3.67 -16.05
C GLY A 129 -10.93 2.64 -15.11
N PRO A 130 -10.22 2.20 -14.05
CA PRO A 130 -10.79 1.28 -13.07
C PRO A 130 -12.05 1.86 -12.42
N GLY A 131 -13.12 1.05 -12.35
CA GLY A 131 -14.42 1.44 -11.79
C GLY A 131 -15.40 2.01 -12.82
N THR A 132 -15.03 2.09 -14.11
CA THR A 132 -15.98 2.43 -15.18
C THR A 132 -17.05 1.35 -15.30
N GLU A 133 -18.33 1.74 -15.36
CA GLU A 133 -19.45 0.83 -15.56
C GLU A 133 -19.35 0.10 -16.91
N SER A 134 -19.82 -1.14 -16.96
CA SER A 134 -19.86 -1.98 -18.16
C SER A 134 -21.11 -2.86 -18.12
N ASP A 135 -21.79 -2.96 -19.25
CA ASP A 135 -23.00 -3.78 -19.41
C ASP A 135 -22.71 -5.29 -19.34
N THR A 136 -21.45 -5.69 -19.50
CA THR A 136 -21.03 -7.09 -19.48
C THR A 136 -19.74 -7.28 -18.67
N PRO A 137 -19.49 -8.49 -18.11
CA PRO A 137 -18.21 -8.82 -17.51
C PRO A 137 -17.06 -8.60 -18.48
N THR A 138 -16.04 -7.82 -18.08
CA THR A 138 -14.92 -7.50 -18.94
C THR A 138 -13.61 -7.41 -18.16
N SER A 139 -12.49 -7.77 -18.81
CA SER A 139 -11.13 -7.48 -18.31
C SER A 139 -10.74 -6.02 -18.58
N GLY A 140 -11.48 -5.32 -19.45
CA GLY A 140 -11.14 -3.99 -19.95
C GLY A 140 -9.95 -3.96 -20.91
N LEU A 141 -9.36 -5.12 -21.20
CA LEU A 141 -8.25 -5.25 -22.16
C LEU A 141 -8.80 -5.43 -23.58
N LYS A 142 -8.03 -4.99 -24.57
CA LYS A 142 -8.28 -5.36 -25.96
C LYS A 142 -8.09 -6.86 -26.13
N SER A 143 -8.87 -7.48 -27.00
CA SER A 143 -8.84 -8.94 -27.24
C SER A 143 -7.44 -9.48 -27.57
N GLU A 144 -6.65 -8.68 -28.30
CA GLU A 144 -5.27 -9.00 -28.68
C GLU A 144 -4.32 -9.11 -27.48
N LEU A 145 -4.65 -8.42 -26.37
CA LEU A 145 -3.84 -8.39 -25.15
C LEU A 145 -4.36 -9.35 -24.07
N ASP A 146 -5.53 -9.96 -24.27
CA ASP A 146 -6.15 -10.83 -23.26
C ASP A 146 -5.47 -12.20 -23.16
N ASN A 147 -4.77 -12.62 -24.21
CA ASN A 147 -4.12 -13.93 -24.32
C ASN A 147 -2.73 -14.05 -23.67
N PHE A 148 -2.31 -13.16 -22.79
CA PHE A 148 -0.97 -13.14 -22.17
C PHE A 148 0.23 -12.94 -23.12
N GLU A 149 0.01 -12.84 -24.42
CA GLU A 149 1.04 -12.72 -25.45
C GLU A 149 1.24 -11.27 -25.88
N PHE A 150 1.69 -10.41 -24.98
CA PHE A 150 2.06 -9.04 -25.33
C PHE A 150 3.56 -8.81 -25.06
N THR A 151 4.18 -7.99 -25.89
CA THR A 151 5.60 -7.69 -25.79
C THR A 151 5.86 -6.61 -24.71
N MET A 152 7.12 -6.51 -24.26
CA MET A 152 7.53 -5.43 -23.38
C MET A 152 7.26 -4.05 -24.03
N GLU A 153 7.49 -3.92 -25.33
CA GLU A 153 7.21 -2.70 -26.10
C GLU A 153 5.72 -2.34 -26.09
N GLN A 154 4.83 -3.30 -26.33
CA GLN A 154 3.39 -3.09 -26.22
C GLN A 154 2.97 -2.66 -24.81
N SER A 155 3.67 -3.14 -23.78
CA SER A 155 3.38 -2.74 -22.39
C SER A 155 3.66 -1.27 -22.12
N GLU A 156 4.56 -0.62 -22.88
CA GLU A 156 4.91 0.80 -22.67
C GLU A 156 3.70 1.73 -22.86
N ALA A 157 2.72 1.35 -23.67
CA ALA A 157 1.47 2.12 -23.83
C ALA A 157 0.69 2.30 -22.51
N GLY A 158 0.93 1.44 -21.50
CA GLY A 158 0.33 1.53 -20.17
C GLY A 158 0.97 2.59 -19.28
N TYR A 159 2.19 3.07 -19.58
CA TYR A 159 2.89 4.04 -18.74
C TYR A 159 2.07 5.33 -18.50
N LYS A 160 1.34 5.79 -19.51
CA LYS A 160 0.45 6.97 -19.39
C LYS A 160 -0.61 6.86 -18.29
N ASN A 161 -0.99 5.62 -17.94
CA ASN A 161 -1.98 5.33 -16.90
C ASN A 161 -1.33 4.99 -15.54
N PHE A 162 -0.02 4.77 -15.53
CA PHE A 162 0.72 4.36 -14.34
C PHE A 162 0.98 5.52 -13.39
N THR A 163 0.75 5.29 -12.11
CA THR A 163 1.07 6.26 -11.06
C THR A 163 1.66 5.56 -9.84
N VAL A 164 2.49 6.28 -9.11
CA VAL A 164 3.11 5.84 -7.86
C VAL A 164 2.55 6.69 -6.72
N ILE A 165 1.96 6.04 -5.74
CA ILE A 165 1.53 6.69 -4.51
C ILE A 165 2.61 6.47 -3.46
N GLN A 166 3.25 7.56 -3.06
CA GLN A 166 4.15 7.59 -1.91
C GLN A 166 3.36 7.98 -0.68
N CYS A 167 3.46 7.17 0.37
CA CYS A 167 2.78 7.37 1.64
C CYS A 167 3.83 7.66 2.71
N LYS A 168 3.96 8.94 3.10
CA LYS A 168 4.77 9.35 4.25
C LYS A 168 4.04 8.94 5.51
N ILE A 169 4.66 8.13 6.33
CA ILE A 169 4.07 7.63 7.57
C ILE A 169 4.18 8.73 8.64
N ILE A 170 3.03 9.15 9.14
CA ILE A 170 2.89 10.15 10.21
C ILE A 170 2.91 9.45 11.58
N SER A 171 2.15 8.37 11.68
CA SER A 171 2.15 7.55 12.89
C SER A 171 1.89 6.08 12.58
N ILE A 172 2.45 5.23 13.45
CA ILE A 172 2.26 3.79 13.47
C ILE A 172 1.51 3.46 14.75
N GLU A 173 0.47 2.64 14.65
CA GLU A 173 -0.18 2.03 15.80
C GLU A 173 -0.13 0.52 15.66
N TRP A 174 0.44 -0.13 16.64
CA TRP A 174 0.60 -1.57 16.71
C TRP A 174 -0.30 -2.16 17.79
N LEU A 175 -0.96 -3.27 17.48
CA LEU A 175 -1.80 -4.01 18.38
C LEU A 175 -1.49 -5.51 18.27
N TYR A 176 -1.11 -6.12 19.39
CA TYR A 176 -1.00 -7.55 19.53
C TYR A 176 -2.28 -8.14 20.11
N LEU A 177 -2.86 -9.10 19.41
CA LEU A 177 -4.14 -9.74 19.72
C LEU A 177 -3.93 -11.10 20.40
N ALA A 178 -3.78 -11.12 21.72
CA ALA A 178 -3.60 -12.34 22.48
C ALA A 178 -4.71 -12.58 23.51
N ALA A 179 -5.15 -13.82 23.63
CA ALA A 179 -6.15 -14.23 24.62
C ALA A 179 -5.73 -13.96 26.09
N LYS A 180 -4.43 -13.96 26.36
CA LYS A 180 -3.86 -13.68 27.71
C LYS A 180 -3.65 -12.18 27.99
N GLY A 181 -4.16 -11.30 27.15
CA GLY A 181 -4.03 -9.85 27.25
C GLY A 181 -3.33 -9.25 26.05
N HIS A 182 -3.98 -8.27 25.46
CA HIS A 182 -3.46 -7.52 24.32
C HIS A 182 -2.32 -6.59 24.76
N ARG A 183 -1.54 -6.11 23.80
CA ARG A 183 -0.57 -5.02 23.96
C ARG A 183 -0.80 -4.03 22.82
N ARG A 184 -0.74 -2.75 23.12
CA ARG A 184 -0.93 -1.70 22.11
C ARG A 184 0.09 -0.60 22.30
N ALA A 185 0.71 -0.17 21.20
CA ALA A 185 1.69 0.89 21.19
C ALA A 185 1.41 1.86 20.06
N LYS A 186 1.84 3.11 20.23
CA LYS A 186 1.79 4.14 19.22
C LYS A 186 3.14 4.82 19.08
N PHE A 187 3.54 5.01 17.83
CA PHE A 187 4.76 5.71 17.42
C PHE A 187 4.34 6.93 16.60
N ASP A 188 4.52 8.11 17.14
CA ASP A 188 4.33 9.39 16.45
C ASP A 188 5.66 9.79 15.82
N LEU A 189 5.77 9.60 14.51
CA LEU A 189 7.01 9.81 13.78
C LEU A 189 7.30 11.29 13.48
N GLU A 190 6.29 12.14 13.53
CA GLU A 190 6.48 13.59 13.36
C GLU A 190 7.06 14.23 14.63
N ASN A 191 6.58 13.81 15.80
CA ASN A 191 6.98 14.36 17.08
C ASN A 191 8.04 13.52 17.80
N ASN A 192 8.48 12.41 17.18
CA ASN A 192 9.42 11.45 17.74
C ASN A 192 9.01 10.97 19.16
N LYS A 193 7.72 10.61 19.30
CA LYS A 193 7.15 10.13 20.56
C LYS A 193 6.66 8.70 20.43
N GLU A 194 6.96 7.91 21.46
CA GLU A 194 6.57 6.50 21.54
C GLU A 194 5.93 6.25 22.90
N HIS A 195 4.79 5.56 22.90
CA HIS A 195 4.08 5.27 24.15
C HIS A 195 3.15 4.08 24.02
N TRP A 196 2.92 3.46 25.18
CA TRP A 196 1.93 2.41 25.32
C TRP A 196 0.51 2.99 25.33
N LEU A 197 -0.43 2.23 24.79
CA LEU A 197 -1.86 2.52 24.86
C LEU A 197 -2.59 1.37 25.56
N VAL A 198 -3.70 1.68 26.17
CA VAL A 198 -4.66 0.64 26.59
C VAL A 198 -5.25 0.03 25.32
N PRO A 199 -5.27 -1.31 25.20
CA PRO A 199 -5.81 -2.01 24.03
C PRO A 199 -7.29 -1.74 23.76
#